data_e23cd1b98a3a31e3bb552fb1631b21a8
#
_entry.id   e23cd1b98a3a31e3bb552fb1631b21a8
#
_cell.length_a   1.000
_cell.length_b   1.000
_cell.length_c   1.000
_cell.angle_alpha   90.00
_cell.angle_beta   90.00
_cell.angle_gamma   90.00
#
_symmetry.space_group_name_H-M   'P 1'
#
loop_
_entity.id
_entity.type
_entity.pdbx_description
1 polymer ?
#
loop_
_entity_poly.entity_id
_entity_poly.type
_entity_poly.pdbx_seq_one_letter_code
_entity_poly.pdbx_strand_id
1 'polypeptide(L)'
;MTETTTRRSIVEIKDITAGGGALGLLGYGMAAYGSYGLFWFSYAALLLLPVLGLAKDAGGAGAVAAYLALWGLFTLILFIGSLKMSRALQFVLGSLALVFFLEALGAATPISIFTVLAGYIGVLSGLAAIYTALGPILNDIYGRTIAPLG
;
A
#
# COMPACT_ATOMS: atom_id res chain seq x y z
N MET A 1 0.06 31.77 40.10
CA MET A 1 -0.71 31.89 38.84
C MET A 1 0.04 31.40 37.59
N THR A 2 1.34 31.35 37.60
CA THR A 2 2.21 30.98 36.46
C THR A 2 2.28 29.47 36.15
N GLU A 3 2.27 28.63 37.17
CA GLU A 3 2.46 27.17 37.00
C GLU A 3 1.27 26.44 36.36
N THR A 4 0.06 26.90 36.66
CA THR A 4 -1.19 26.34 36.09
C THR A 4 -1.33 26.68 34.61
N THR A 5 -0.86 27.84 34.19
CA THR A 5 -0.92 28.28 32.78
C THR A 5 0.09 27.50 31.95
N THR A 6 1.30 27.23 32.47
CA THR A 6 2.34 26.45 31.79
C THR A 6 1.93 24.98 31.62
N ARG A 7 1.28 24.39 32.63
CA ARG A 7 0.74 23.02 32.53
C ARG A 7 -0.36 22.90 31.47
N ARG A 8 -1.28 23.86 31.39
CA ARG A 8 -2.33 23.86 30.35
C ARG A 8 -1.75 23.94 28.95
N SER A 9 -0.76 24.81 28.72
CA SER A 9 -0.14 24.93 27.39
C SER A 9 0.62 23.66 26.97
N ILE A 10 1.28 22.96 27.89
CA ILE A 10 2.00 21.71 27.59
C ILE A 10 1.01 20.57 27.26
N VAL A 11 -0.12 20.48 27.97
CA VAL A 11 -1.17 19.50 27.67
C VAL A 11 -1.79 19.77 26.31
N GLU A 12 -2.09 21.01 26.00
CA GLU A 12 -2.68 21.44 24.72
C GLU A 12 -1.73 21.18 23.55
N ILE A 13 -0.41 21.39 23.69
CA ILE A 13 0.59 21.06 22.69
C ILE A 13 0.70 19.54 22.49
N LYS A 14 0.62 18.75 23.57
CA LYS A 14 0.62 17.29 23.50
C LYS A 14 -0.60 16.73 22.75
N ASP A 15 -1.77 17.31 22.97
CA ASP A 15 -3.00 16.92 22.30
C ASP A 15 -3.00 17.29 20.81
N ILE A 16 -2.44 18.45 20.44
CA ILE A 16 -2.26 18.86 19.05
C ILE A 16 -1.26 17.95 18.33
N THR A 17 -0.13 17.58 18.98
CA THR A 17 0.86 16.67 18.39
C THR A 17 0.34 15.23 18.28
N ALA A 18 -0.43 14.75 19.23
CA ALA A 18 -1.10 13.46 19.16
C ALA A 18 -2.16 13.44 18.05
N GLY A 19 -2.97 14.50 17.92
CA GLY A 19 -3.93 14.67 16.84
C GLY A 19 -3.27 14.76 15.46
N GLY A 20 -2.14 15.46 15.36
CA GLY A 20 -1.34 15.54 14.13
C GLY A 20 -0.77 14.19 13.69
N GLY A 21 -0.33 13.36 14.65
CA GLY A 21 0.12 12.00 14.38
C GLY A 21 -1.03 11.10 13.89
N ALA A 22 -2.20 11.16 14.50
CA ALA A 22 -3.37 10.40 14.07
C ALA A 22 -3.86 10.84 12.68
N LEU A 23 -3.92 12.14 12.40
CA LEU A 23 -4.28 12.67 11.08
C LEU A 23 -3.25 12.28 10.02
N GLY A 24 -1.96 12.25 10.35
CA GLY A 24 -0.90 11.78 9.45
C GLY A 24 -1.06 10.30 9.10
N LEU A 25 -1.37 9.45 10.07
CA LEU A 25 -1.63 8.02 9.86
C LEU A 25 -2.90 7.79 9.03
N LEU A 26 -3.98 8.52 9.30
CA LEU A 26 -5.22 8.47 8.50
C LEU A 26 -4.94 8.94 7.06
N GLY A 27 -4.23 10.04 6.87
CA GLY A 27 -3.84 10.55 5.55
C GLY A 27 -2.99 9.56 4.76
N TYR A 28 -2.04 8.89 5.41
CA TYR A 28 -1.23 7.84 4.79
C TYR A 28 -2.11 6.65 4.34
N GLY A 29 -3.00 6.18 5.22
CA GLY A 29 -3.94 5.09 4.91
C GLY A 29 -4.87 5.47 3.74
N MET A 30 -5.44 6.66 3.75
CA MET A 30 -6.31 7.16 2.66
C MET A 30 -5.54 7.28 1.34
N ALA A 31 -4.32 7.80 1.35
CA ALA A 31 -3.48 7.89 0.17
C ALA A 31 -3.15 6.49 -0.39
N ALA A 32 -2.78 5.55 0.46
CA ALA A 32 -2.46 4.19 0.04
C ALA A 32 -3.70 3.46 -0.52
N TYR A 33 -4.78 3.34 0.27
CA TYR A 33 -5.97 2.58 -0.14
C TYR A 33 -6.71 3.23 -1.31
N GLY A 34 -6.84 4.56 -1.32
CA GLY A 34 -7.48 5.28 -2.42
C GLY A 34 -6.71 5.14 -3.73
N SER A 35 -5.37 5.26 -3.68
CA SER A 35 -4.52 5.10 -4.85
C SER A 35 -4.57 3.67 -5.39
N TYR A 36 -4.49 2.64 -4.54
CA TYR A 36 -4.61 1.25 -5.00
C TYR A 36 -6.00 0.92 -5.52
N GLY A 37 -7.06 1.51 -4.98
CA GLY A 37 -8.40 1.41 -5.56
C GLY A 37 -8.41 1.92 -7.01
N LEU A 38 -7.85 3.11 -7.27
CA LEU A 38 -7.71 3.68 -8.62
C LEU A 38 -6.79 2.83 -9.51
N PHE A 39 -5.71 2.28 -8.96
CA PHE A 39 -4.86 1.33 -9.69
C PHE A 39 -5.68 0.14 -10.20
N TRP A 40 -6.41 -0.54 -9.33
CA TRP A 40 -7.16 -1.72 -9.73
C TRP A 40 -8.25 -1.41 -10.76
N PHE A 41 -8.95 -0.27 -10.63
CA PHE A 41 -9.92 0.18 -11.63
C PHE A 41 -9.27 0.45 -12.98
N SER A 42 -8.19 1.21 -13.02
CA SER A 42 -7.50 1.55 -14.26
C SER A 42 -6.82 0.33 -14.90
N TYR A 43 -6.24 -0.56 -14.10
CA TYR A 43 -5.63 -1.80 -14.60
C TYR A 43 -6.67 -2.78 -15.13
N ALA A 44 -7.79 -2.95 -14.44
CA ALA A 44 -8.92 -3.74 -14.94
C ALA A 44 -9.46 -3.15 -16.26
N ALA A 45 -9.59 -1.83 -16.36
CA ALA A 45 -9.99 -1.18 -17.61
C ALA A 45 -9.01 -1.46 -18.76
N LEU A 46 -7.70 -1.34 -18.51
CA LEU A 46 -6.67 -1.66 -19.52
C LEU A 46 -6.79 -3.08 -20.06
N LEU A 47 -7.14 -4.05 -19.21
CA LEU A 47 -7.27 -5.46 -19.60
C LEU A 47 -8.63 -5.78 -20.25
N LEU A 48 -9.71 -5.17 -19.77
CA LEU A 48 -11.07 -5.51 -20.20
C LEU A 48 -11.52 -4.75 -21.44
N LEU A 49 -11.13 -3.48 -21.61
CA LEU A 49 -11.58 -2.67 -22.76
C LEU A 49 -11.23 -3.29 -24.11
N PRO A 50 -10.04 -3.86 -24.34
CA PRO A 50 -9.75 -4.59 -25.59
C PRO A 50 -10.61 -5.84 -25.76
N VAL A 51 -10.84 -6.61 -24.67
CA VAL A 51 -11.67 -7.83 -24.70
C VAL A 51 -13.13 -7.51 -25.04
N LEU A 52 -13.63 -6.37 -24.57
CA LEU A 52 -14.97 -5.87 -24.86
C LEU A 52 -15.10 -5.18 -26.23
N GLY A 53 -14.01 -5.06 -26.99
CA GLY A 53 -13.99 -4.36 -28.28
C GLY A 53 -14.11 -2.84 -28.18
N LEU A 54 -13.98 -2.28 -26.96
CA LEU A 54 -14.08 -0.83 -26.71
C LEU A 54 -12.76 -0.09 -26.89
N ALA A 55 -11.65 -0.82 -26.98
CA ALA A 55 -10.33 -0.29 -27.33
C ALA A 55 -9.61 -1.27 -28.26
N LYS A 56 -8.64 -0.77 -29.04
CA LYS A 56 -7.88 -1.63 -29.97
C LYS A 56 -6.86 -2.52 -29.24
N ASP A 57 -6.22 -1.98 -28.23
CA ASP A 57 -5.23 -2.65 -27.39
C ASP A 57 -5.07 -1.94 -26.03
N ALA A 58 -4.23 -2.49 -25.16
CA ALA A 58 -3.87 -1.89 -23.87
C ALA A 58 -2.73 -0.84 -23.99
N GLY A 59 -2.48 -0.29 -25.17
CA GLY A 59 -1.40 0.66 -25.42
C GLY A 59 -0.03 0.04 -25.70
N GLY A 60 0.02 -1.29 -25.91
CA GLY A 60 1.25 -2.05 -26.17
C GLY A 60 2.06 -2.38 -24.90
N ALA A 61 2.97 -3.36 -25.04
CA ALA A 61 3.77 -3.91 -23.94
C ALA A 61 4.60 -2.85 -23.19
N GLY A 62 5.19 -1.90 -23.91
CA GLY A 62 5.98 -0.82 -23.32
C GLY A 62 5.15 0.13 -22.44
N ALA A 63 3.93 0.46 -22.85
CA ALA A 63 3.05 1.32 -22.06
C ALA A 63 2.58 0.63 -20.78
N VAL A 64 2.24 -0.66 -20.85
CA VAL A 64 1.86 -1.47 -19.70
C VAL A 64 3.04 -1.60 -18.73
N ALA A 65 4.24 -1.87 -19.25
CA ALA A 65 5.47 -1.94 -18.43
C ALA A 65 5.75 -0.61 -17.71
N ALA A 66 5.66 0.52 -18.42
CA ALA A 66 5.85 1.85 -17.84
C ALA A 66 4.80 2.16 -16.76
N TYR A 67 3.53 1.83 -17.02
CA TYR A 67 2.44 1.97 -16.05
C TYR A 67 2.72 1.19 -14.76
N LEU A 68 3.09 -0.09 -14.88
CA LEU A 68 3.41 -0.93 -13.73
C LEU A 68 4.68 -0.46 -12.99
N ALA A 69 5.71 -0.01 -13.71
CA ALA A 69 6.92 0.54 -13.11
C ALA A 69 6.65 1.81 -12.30
N LEU A 70 5.78 2.72 -12.79
CA LEU A 70 5.36 3.91 -12.05
C LEU A 70 4.62 3.55 -10.77
N TRP A 71 3.72 2.55 -10.80
CA TRP A 71 3.06 2.05 -9.61
C TRP A 71 4.02 1.35 -8.64
N GLY A 72 5.03 0.67 -9.17
CA GLY A 72 6.14 0.12 -8.38
C GLY A 72 6.92 1.21 -7.65
N LEU A 73 7.24 2.30 -8.32
CA LEU A 73 7.92 3.45 -7.72
C LEU A 73 7.05 4.13 -6.65
N PHE A 74 5.76 4.35 -6.93
CA PHE A 74 4.82 4.89 -5.95
C PHE A 74 4.75 4.00 -4.70
N THR A 75 4.65 2.68 -4.88
CA THR A 75 4.62 1.71 -3.78
C THR A 75 5.93 1.70 -3.00
N LEU A 76 7.07 1.86 -3.67
CA LEU A 76 8.37 1.97 -3.01
C LEU A 76 8.46 3.22 -2.11
N ILE A 77 7.90 4.35 -2.54
CA ILE A 77 7.82 5.56 -1.72
C ILE A 77 6.94 5.30 -0.48
N LEU A 78 5.79 4.64 -0.65
CA LEU A 78 4.95 4.26 0.49
C LEU A 78 5.67 3.26 1.42
N PHE A 79 6.43 2.31 0.86
CA PHE A 79 7.25 1.39 1.65
C PHE A 79 8.26 2.15 2.52
N ILE A 80 8.99 3.13 1.95
CA ILE A 80 9.92 3.97 2.72
C ILE A 80 9.18 4.71 3.85
N GLY A 81 7.98 5.24 3.57
CA GLY A 81 7.13 5.88 4.59
C GLY A 81 6.71 4.91 5.71
N SER A 82 6.55 3.63 5.40
CA SER A 82 6.14 2.60 6.36
C SER A 82 7.26 2.11 7.28
N LEU A 83 8.52 2.49 7.07
CA LEU A 83 9.68 1.99 7.85
C LEU A 83 9.61 2.33 9.35
N LYS A 84 8.77 3.28 9.74
CA LYS A 84 8.47 3.61 11.15
C LYS A 84 7.14 3.04 11.64
N MET A 85 6.49 2.19 10.83
CA MET A 85 5.22 1.54 11.13
C MET A 85 5.43 0.05 11.44
N SER A 86 4.35 -0.74 11.48
CA SER A 86 4.43 -2.18 11.77
C SER A 86 5.24 -2.95 10.70
N ARG A 87 5.94 -3.99 11.12
CA ARG A 87 6.70 -4.86 10.21
C ARG A 87 5.80 -5.59 9.22
N ALA A 88 4.59 -5.92 9.63
CA ALA A 88 3.60 -6.52 8.75
C ALA A 88 3.28 -5.60 7.56
N LEU A 89 3.06 -4.30 7.80
CA LEU A 89 2.83 -3.31 6.73
C LEU A 89 4.07 -3.13 5.85
N GLN A 90 5.27 -3.11 6.43
CA GLN A 90 6.52 -3.06 5.67
C GLN A 90 6.65 -4.25 4.72
N PHE A 91 6.34 -5.45 5.20
CA PHE A 91 6.35 -6.65 4.35
C PHE A 91 5.36 -6.54 3.20
N VAL A 92 4.12 -6.10 3.46
CA VAL A 92 3.09 -5.92 2.43
C VAL A 92 3.56 -4.94 1.35
N LEU A 93 4.00 -3.75 1.73
CA LEU A 93 4.40 -2.72 0.76
C LEU A 93 5.70 -3.09 0.02
N GLY A 94 6.66 -3.70 0.71
CA GLY A 94 7.92 -4.14 0.10
C GLY A 94 7.69 -5.27 -0.92
N SER A 95 6.89 -6.29 -0.56
CA SER A 95 6.55 -7.37 -1.48
C SER A 95 5.69 -6.88 -2.65
N LEU A 96 4.76 -5.95 -2.41
CA LEU A 96 3.93 -5.37 -3.47
C LEU A 96 4.74 -4.52 -4.46
N ALA A 97 5.71 -3.73 -3.97
CA ALA A 97 6.64 -3.01 -4.86
C ALA A 97 7.43 -3.98 -5.75
N LEU A 98 7.90 -5.10 -5.18
CA LEU A 98 8.60 -6.15 -5.94
C LEU A 98 7.67 -6.76 -7.00
N VAL A 99 6.41 -7.03 -6.66
CA VAL A 99 5.41 -7.53 -7.63
C VAL A 99 5.27 -6.59 -8.81
N PHE A 100 5.10 -5.28 -8.58
CA PHE A 100 4.97 -4.31 -9.65
C PHE A 100 6.19 -4.26 -10.57
N PHE A 101 7.40 -4.32 -10.04
CA PHE A 101 8.61 -4.34 -10.86
C PHE A 101 8.77 -5.65 -11.63
N LEU A 102 8.43 -6.79 -11.04
CA LEU A 102 8.45 -8.08 -11.75
C LEU A 102 7.40 -8.13 -12.87
N GLU A 103 6.19 -7.62 -12.63
CA GLU A 103 5.15 -7.50 -13.67
C GLU A 103 5.58 -6.52 -14.78
N ALA A 104 6.22 -5.41 -14.44
CA ALA A 104 6.76 -4.49 -15.43
C ALA A 104 7.83 -5.15 -16.31
N LEU A 105 8.72 -5.95 -15.71
CA LEU A 105 9.72 -6.74 -16.45
C LEU A 105 9.06 -7.83 -17.30
N GLY A 106 8.03 -8.50 -16.77
CA GLY A 106 7.27 -9.50 -17.52
C GLY A 106 6.54 -8.89 -18.73
N ALA A 107 6.01 -7.67 -18.58
CA ALA A 107 5.38 -6.94 -19.69
C ALA A 107 6.39 -6.43 -20.72
N ALA A 108 7.60 -6.04 -20.29
CA ALA A 108 8.66 -5.49 -21.15
C ALA A 108 9.46 -6.56 -21.90
N THR A 109 9.46 -7.82 -21.41
CA THR A 109 10.31 -8.90 -21.92
C THR A 109 9.49 -10.15 -22.24
N PRO A 110 9.93 -11.02 -23.17
CA PRO A 110 9.26 -12.29 -23.42
C PRO A 110 9.54 -13.36 -22.37
N ILE A 111 10.06 -12.99 -21.19
CA ILE A 111 10.52 -13.91 -20.15
C ILE A 111 9.39 -14.12 -19.13
N SER A 112 8.64 -15.20 -19.27
CA SER A 112 7.46 -15.52 -18.46
C SER A 112 7.74 -15.73 -16.95
N ILE A 113 9.00 -16.05 -16.58
CA ILE A 113 9.35 -16.29 -15.18
C ILE A 113 9.05 -15.06 -14.27
N PHE A 114 9.19 -13.84 -14.80
CA PHE A 114 8.91 -12.62 -14.04
C PHE A 114 7.45 -12.54 -13.62
N THR A 115 6.52 -12.79 -14.55
CA THR A 115 5.08 -12.81 -14.27
C THR A 115 4.70 -13.96 -13.33
N VAL A 116 5.32 -15.14 -13.50
CA VAL A 116 5.07 -16.28 -12.60
C VAL A 116 5.51 -15.97 -11.18
N LEU A 117 6.72 -15.41 -11.01
CA LEU A 117 7.22 -15.00 -9.69
C LEU A 117 6.36 -13.88 -9.07
N ALA A 118 5.98 -12.89 -9.88
CA ALA A 118 5.08 -11.83 -9.45
C ALA A 118 3.76 -12.38 -8.92
N GLY A 119 3.19 -13.39 -9.59
CA GLY A 119 1.96 -14.06 -9.17
C GLY A 119 2.08 -14.70 -7.79
N TYR A 120 3.13 -15.51 -7.56
CA TYR A 120 3.35 -16.14 -6.24
C TYR A 120 3.60 -15.11 -5.13
N ILE A 121 4.46 -14.13 -5.39
CA ILE A 121 4.72 -13.06 -4.40
C ILE A 121 3.47 -12.22 -4.18
N GLY A 122 2.68 -11.97 -5.22
CA GLY A 122 1.40 -11.26 -5.14
C GLY A 122 0.38 -11.94 -4.24
N VAL A 123 0.26 -13.27 -4.33
CA VAL A 123 -0.60 -14.05 -3.41
C VAL A 123 -0.13 -13.91 -1.97
N LEU A 124 1.17 -14.04 -1.70
CA LEU A 124 1.73 -13.87 -0.36
C LEU A 124 1.53 -12.44 0.17
N SER A 125 1.73 -11.44 -0.68
CA SER A 125 1.49 -10.03 -0.33
C SER A 125 0.01 -9.78 0.00
N GLY A 126 -0.91 -10.36 -0.78
CA GLY A 126 -2.35 -10.27 -0.54
C GLY A 126 -2.77 -10.90 0.80
N LEU A 127 -2.26 -12.09 1.11
CA LEU A 127 -2.50 -12.75 2.40
C LEU A 127 -1.95 -11.93 3.57
N ALA A 128 -0.75 -11.37 3.43
CA ALA A 128 -0.15 -10.50 4.42
C ALA A 128 -0.95 -9.18 4.58
N ALA A 129 -1.51 -8.63 3.50
CA ALA A 129 -2.37 -7.45 3.55
C ALA A 129 -3.66 -7.73 4.33
N ILE A 130 -4.31 -8.89 4.11
CA ILE A 130 -5.48 -9.33 4.88
C ILE A 130 -5.12 -9.45 6.37
N TYR A 131 -4.00 -10.10 6.69
CA TYR A 131 -3.52 -10.22 8.06
C TYR A 131 -3.27 -8.84 8.71
N THR A 132 -2.62 -7.93 7.99
CA THR A 132 -2.32 -6.58 8.48
C THR A 132 -3.58 -5.75 8.69
N ALA A 133 -4.61 -5.94 7.88
CA ALA A 133 -5.89 -5.25 8.01
C ALA A 133 -6.75 -5.80 9.15
N LEU A 134 -6.81 -7.12 9.30
CA LEU A 134 -7.66 -7.77 10.31
C LEU A 134 -7.01 -7.85 11.69
N GLY A 135 -5.67 -7.87 11.76
CA GLY A 135 -4.93 -8.00 13.02
C GLY A 135 -5.31 -6.96 14.07
N PRO A 136 -5.28 -5.66 13.78
CA PRO A 136 -5.68 -4.62 14.73
C PRO A 136 -7.13 -4.76 15.21
N ILE A 137 -8.04 -5.11 14.30
CA ILE A 137 -9.47 -5.30 14.59
C ILE A 137 -9.65 -6.45 15.58
N LEU A 138 -8.98 -7.58 15.35
CA LEU A 138 -9.04 -8.73 16.26
C LEU A 138 -8.43 -8.40 17.62
N ASN A 139 -7.28 -7.73 17.65
CA ASN A 139 -6.63 -7.33 18.88
C ASN A 139 -7.51 -6.39 19.72
N ASP A 140 -8.23 -5.48 19.07
CA ASP A 140 -9.14 -4.53 19.72
C ASP A 140 -10.38 -5.24 20.29
N ILE A 141 -11.02 -6.10 19.48
CA ILE A 141 -12.21 -6.88 19.89
C ILE A 141 -11.91 -7.76 21.11
N TYR A 142 -10.74 -8.40 21.15
CA TYR A 142 -10.37 -9.33 22.22
C TYR A 142 -9.63 -8.66 23.39
N GLY A 143 -9.33 -7.37 23.31
CA GLY A 143 -8.61 -6.61 24.35
C GLY A 143 -7.20 -7.12 24.64
N ARG A 144 -6.61 -7.90 23.73
CA ARG A 144 -5.24 -8.46 23.84
C ARG A 144 -4.64 -8.70 22.46
N THR A 145 -3.31 -8.75 22.41
CA THR A 145 -2.60 -9.07 21.16
C THR A 145 -2.78 -10.54 20.81
N ILE A 146 -3.66 -10.82 19.82
CA ILE A 146 -3.85 -12.13 19.20
C ILE A 146 -3.02 -12.21 17.92
N ALA A 147 -3.01 -11.12 17.14
CA ALA A 147 -2.27 -11.00 15.89
C ALA A 147 -1.13 -9.98 16.07
N PRO A 148 0.12 -10.41 16.33
CA PRO A 148 1.25 -9.51 16.43
C PRO A 148 1.62 -8.96 15.05
N LEU A 149 1.74 -7.63 14.94
CA LEU A 149 2.07 -6.95 13.68
C LEU A 149 3.54 -6.51 13.59
N GLY A 150 4.29 -6.65 14.67
CA GLY A 150 5.71 -6.26 14.76
C GLY A 150 5.94 -4.80 15.04
#